data_7199852351283a9ede9667f7b071f422
#
_entry.id   7199852351283a9ede9667f7b071f422
#
_cell.length_a   1.000
_cell.length_b   1.000
_cell.length_c   1.000
_cell.angle_alpha   90.00
_cell.angle_beta   90.00
_cell.angle_gamma   90.00
#
_symmetry.space_group_name_H-M   'P 1'
#
loop_
_entity.id
_entity.type
_entity.pdbx_description
1 polymer ?
#
loop_
_entity_poly.entity_id
_entity_poly.type
_entity_poly.pdbx_seq_one_letter_code
_entity_poly.pdbx_strand_id
1 'polypeptide(L)'
;MMSYQGSQYLQKMLPLLDESTLSEMLTIIRGSIAEIMCNCCGNYVMQKIIKIANVPQRLFILHMIEQNFCSVAKNTAGTHCIQTFIDGISTKEEEDVIKRIIKGNLLDLSFNSNATHIIQRLLSNITTNKRKYLVKFYFLICSYLVRT
;
A
#
# COMPACT_ATOMS: atom_id res chain seq x y z
N MET A 1 -11.82 -18.53 -4.43
CA MET A 1 -12.41 -17.32 -3.86
C MET A 1 -12.29 -17.40 -2.34
N MET A 2 -11.71 -16.38 -1.68
CA MET A 2 -11.54 -16.40 -0.22
C MET A 2 -12.89 -16.12 0.46
N SER A 3 -13.32 -17.03 1.36
CA SER A 3 -14.56 -16.83 2.12
C SER A 3 -14.33 -15.90 3.32
N TYR A 4 -15.39 -15.29 3.82
CA TYR A 4 -15.35 -14.46 5.02
C TYR A 4 -14.82 -15.23 6.24
N GLN A 5 -15.30 -16.43 6.46
CA GLN A 5 -14.85 -17.32 7.55
C GLN A 5 -13.38 -17.69 7.42
N GLY A 6 -12.93 -18.02 6.19
CA GLY A 6 -11.51 -18.31 5.91
C GLY A 6 -10.61 -17.12 6.18
N SER A 7 -11.04 -15.91 5.79
CA SER A 7 -10.32 -14.69 6.08
C SER A 7 -10.17 -14.43 7.59
N GLN A 8 -11.25 -14.59 8.36
CA GLN A 8 -11.20 -14.42 9.82
C GLN A 8 -10.28 -15.45 10.49
N TYR A 9 -10.31 -16.71 10.03
CA TYR A 9 -9.44 -17.76 10.55
C TYR A 9 -7.97 -17.42 10.30
N LEU A 10 -7.62 -17.07 9.06
CA LEU A 10 -6.25 -16.68 8.70
C LEU A 10 -5.76 -15.48 9.53
N GLN A 11 -6.58 -14.45 9.72
CA GLN A 11 -6.20 -13.29 10.53
C GLN A 11 -5.85 -13.65 12.00
N LYS A 12 -6.47 -14.72 12.54
CA LYS A 12 -6.16 -15.21 13.89
C LYS A 12 -4.87 -16.05 13.90
N MET A 13 -4.58 -16.79 12.84
CA MET A 13 -3.42 -17.66 12.73
C MET A 13 -2.13 -16.90 12.40
N LEU A 14 -2.21 -15.85 11.58
CA LEU A 14 -1.05 -15.10 11.11
C LEU A 14 -0.10 -14.64 12.22
N PRO A 15 -0.57 -14.08 13.37
CA PRO A 15 0.33 -13.66 14.44
C PRO A 15 1.08 -14.80 15.15
N LEU A 16 0.70 -16.05 14.90
CA LEU A 16 1.34 -17.24 15.46
C LEU A 16 2.47 -17.77 14.58
N LEU A 17 2.60 -17.26 13.34
CA LEU A 17 3.65 -17.65 12.42
C LEU A 17 4.98 -17.02 12.82
N ASP A 18 6.05 -17.80 12.69
CA ASP A 18 7.40 -17.23 12.74
C ASP A 18 7.75 -16.47 11.46
N GLU A 19 8.85 -15.73 11.51
CA GLU A 19 9.31 -14.89 10.41
C GLU A 19 9.62 -15.67 9.13
N SER A 20 10.19 -16.87 9.27
CA SER A 20 10.55 -17.75 8.14
C SER A 20 9.30 -18.24 7.43
N THR A 21 8.35 -18.77 8.19
CA THR A 21 7.07 -19.26 7.67
C THR A 21 6.28 -18.17 6.97
N LEU A 22 6.28 -16.95 7.51
CA LEU A 22 5.64 -15.80 6.86
C LEU A 22 6.33 -15.44 5.54
N SER A 23 7.67 -15.50 5.48
CA SER A 23 8.45 -15.24 4.26
C SER A 23 8.20 -16.29 3.18
N GLU A 24 8.11 -17.58 3.55
CA GLU A 24 7.76 -18.66 2.64
C GLU A 24 6.35 -18.48 2.08
N MET A 25 5.39 -18.18 2.94
CA MET A 25 4.01 -17.90 2.55
C MET A 25 3.94 -16.75 1.54
N LEU A 26 4.62 -15.63 1.79
CA LEU A 26 4.69 -14.50 0.88
C LEU A 26 5.28 -14.89 -0.47
N THR A 27 6.31 -15.73 -0.47
CA THR A 27 6.94 -16.23 -1.71
C THR A 27 5.97 -17.09 -2.52
N ILE A 28 5.19 -17.93 -1.87
CA ILE A 28 4.17 -18.78 -2.52
C ILE A 28 3.09 -17.92 -3.18
N ILE A 29 2.58 -16.91 -2.48
CA ILE A 29 1.48 -16.05 -2.98
C ILE A 29 1.95 -14.86 -3.82
N ARG A 30 3.25 -14.70 -4.10
CA ARG A 30 3.83 -13.50 -4.74
C ARG A 30 3.09 -13.01 -5.97
N GLY A 31 2.65 -13.92 -6.83
CA GLY A 31 1.93 -13.60 -8.07
C GLY A 31 0.48 -13.16 -7.86
N SER A 32 -0.10 -13.40 -6.69
CA SER A 32 -1.50 -13.11 -6.37
C SER A 32 -1.67 -12.00 -5.33
N ILE A 33 -0.59 -11.39 -4.84
CA ILE A 33 -0.65 -10.38 -3.76
C ILE A 33 -1.59 -9.23 -4.14
N ALA A 34 -1.47 -8.67 -5.34
CA ALA A 34 -2.31 -7.57 -5.80
C ALA A 34 -3.80 -7.98 -5.89
N GLU A 35 -4.08 -9.19 -6.36
CA GLU A 35 -5.44 -9.74 -6.43
C GLU A 35 -6.03 -9.94 -5.03
N ILE A 36 -5.25 -10.50 -4.09
CA ILE A 36 -5.68 -10.69 -2.71
C ILE A 36 -5.98 -9.35 -2.03
N MET A 37 -5.16 -8.33 -2.27
CA MET A 37 -5.39 -6.97 -1.76
C MET A 37 -6.71 -6.37 -2.27
N CYS A 38 -7.07 -6.64 -3.52
CA CYS A 38 -8.30 -6.13 -4.15
C CYS A 38 -9.55 -6.98 -3.79
N ASN A 39 -9.38 -8.11 -3.11
CA ASN A 39 -10.49 -8.98 -2.75
C ASN A 39 -11.20 -8.49 -1.49
N CYS A 40 -12.53 -8.56 -1.47
CA CYS A 40 -13.37 -8.06 -0.36
C CYS A 40 -13.08 -8.72 1.00
N CYS A 41 -12.60 -9.96 1.02
CA CYS A 41 -12.21 -10.69 2.24
C CYS A 41 -10.68 -10.77 2.38
N GLY A 42 -9.96 -10.87 1.27
CA GLY A 42 -8.51 -11.00 1.21
C GLY A 42 -7.77 -9.75 1.69
N ASN A 43 -8.33 -8.57 1.46
CA ASN A 43 -7.70 -7.32 1.90
C ASN A 43 -7.45 -7.28 3.41
N TYR A 44 -8.35 -7.82 4.24
CA TYR A 44 -8.16 -7.88 5.69
C TYR A 44 -7.00 -8.79 6.10
N VAL A 45 -6.80 -9.89 5.37
CA VAL A 45 -5.66 -10.78 5.55
C VAL A 45 -4.37 -10.05 5.20
N MET A 46 -4.33 -9.36 4.05
CA MET A 46 -3.15 -8.59 3.63
C MET A 46 -2.85 -7.43 4.57
N GLN A 47 -3.85 -6.71 5.06
CA GLN A 47 -3.65 -5.67 6.09
C GLN A 47 -3.03 -6.28 7.37
N LYS A 48 -3.46 -7.47 7.78
CA LYS A 48 -2.88 -8.16 8.95
C LYS A 48 -1.43 -8.55 8.68
N ILE A 49 -1.13 -9.12 7.51
CA ILE A 49 0.23 -9.46 7.09
C ILE A 49 1.13 -8.22 7.13
N ILE A 50 0.71 -7.11 6.51
CA ILE A 50 1.48 -5.87 6.47
C ILE A 50 1.82 -5.36 7.88
N LYS A 51 0.88 -5.49 8.84
CA LYS A 51 1.07 -5.05 10.22
C LYS A 51 2.07 -5.89 11.01
N ILE A 52 2.16 -7.19 10.74
CA ILE A 52 3.07 -8.12 11.46
C ILE A 52 4.39 -8.32 10.73
N ALA A 53 4.47 -8.00 9.44
CA ALA A 53 5.64 -8.18 8.60
C ALA A 53 6.80 -7.28 9.06
N ASN A 54 8.02 -7.81 8.99
CA ASN A 54 9.24 -7.03 9.16
C ASN A 54 9.53 -6.16 7.92
N VAL A 55 10.55 -5.29 7.99
CA VAL A 55 10.91 -4.37 6.90
C VAL A 55 11.21 -5.09 5.58
N PRO A 56 12.07 -6.14 5.54
CA PRO A 56 12.31 -6.90 4.30
C PRO A 56 11.04 -7.49 3.70
N GLN A 57 10.15 -8.05 4.50
CA GLN A 57 8.88 -8.63 4.05
C GLN A 57 7.94 -7.56 3.48
N ARG A 58 7.86 -6.39 4.12
CA ARG A 58 7.07 -5.27 3.61
C ARG A 58 7.63 -4.72 2.29
N LEU A 59 8.95 -4.57 2.18
CA LEU A 59 9.61 -4.20 0.92
C LEU A 59 9.35 -5.22 -0.18
N PHE A 60 9.42 -6.51 0.13
CA PHE A 60 9.06 -7.57 -0.81
C PHE A 60 7.63 -7.39 -1.34
N ILE A 61 6.65 -7.16 -0.47
CA ILE A 61 5.26 -6.95 -0.87
C ILE A 61 5.14 -5.71 -1.78
N LEU A 62 5.79 -4.59 -1.43
CA LEU A 62 5.79 -3.36 -2.25
C LEU A 62 6.33 -3.61 -3.66
N HIS A 63 7.44 -4.34 -3.79
CA HIS A 63 8.01 -4.70 -5.08
C HIS A 63 7.08 -5.60 -5.91
N MET A 64 6.39 -6.54 -5.26
CA MET A 64 5.45 -7.42 -5.96
C MET A 64 4.23 -6.69 -6.52
N ILE A 65 3.79 -5.62 -5.86
CA ILE A 65 2.62 -4.85 -6.33
C ILE A 65 3.00 -3.61 -7.17
N GLU A 66 4.27 -3.30 -7.34
CA GLU A 66 4.71 -2.05 -7.97
C GLU A 66 4.06 -1.81 -9.33
N GLN A 67 4.03 -2.83 -10.20
CA GLN A 67 3.41 -2.75 -11.53
C GLN A 67 1.87 -2.62 -11.48
N ASN A 68 1.24 -3.15 -10.44
CA ASN A 68 -0.21 -3.15 -10.25
C ASN A 68 -0.66 -2.08 -9.24
N PHE A 69 0.25 -1.23 -8.78
CA PHE A 69 0.00 -0.29 -7.69
C PHE A 69 -1.22 0.60 -7.94
N CYS A 70 -1.36 1.16 -9.14
CA CYS A 70 -2.51 1.99 -9.49
C CYS A 70 -3.83 1.23 -9.41
N SER A 71 -3.87 0.00 -9.89
CA SER A 71 -5.07 -0.85 -9.82
C SER A 71 -5.47 -1.14 -8.38
N VAL A 72 -4.49 -1.48 -7.54
CA VAL A 72 -4.70 -1.70 -6.09
C VAL A 72 -5.14 -0.42 -5.40
N ALA A 73 -4.49 0.71 -5.69
CA ALA A 73 -4.78 2.01 -5.08
C ALA A 73 -6.19 2.53 -5.39
N LYS A 74 -6.69 2.27 -6.60
CA LYS A 74 -8.03 2.68 -7.06
C LYS A 74 -9.13 1.74 -6.59
N ASN A 75 -8.79 0.53 -6.21
CA ASN A 75 -9.76 -0.46 -5.73
C ASN A 75 -10.23 -0.14 -4.30
N THR A 76 -11.53 -0.26 -4.03
CA THR A 76 -12.14 0.06 -2.73
C THR A 76 -11.58 -0.76 -1.57
N ALA A 77 -11.20 -2.02 -1.80
CA ALA A 77 -10.56 -2.88 -0.80
C ALA A 77 -9.04 -2.67 -0.77
N GLY A 78 -8.40 -2.62 -1.95
CA GLY A 78 -6.95 -2.51 -2.12
C GLY A 78 -6.36 -1.23 -1.54
N THR A 79 -7.08 -0.10 -1.64
CA THR A 79 -6.65 1.19 -1.07
C THR A 79 -6.36 1.10 0.43
N HIS A 80 -7.12 0.27 1.19
CA HIS A 80 -6.90 0.08 2.63
C HIS A 80 -5.58 -0.64 2.94
N CYS A 81 -5.16 -1.56 2.08
CA CYS A 81 -3.86 -2.23 2.22
C CYS A 81 -2.70 -1.23 2.04
N ILE A 82 -2.79 -0.35 1.03
CA ILE A 82 -1.76 0.66 0.79
C ILE A 82 -1.74 1.70 1.93
N GLN A 83 -2.89 2.12 2.43
CA GLN A 83 -2.97 3.01 3.59
C GLN A 83 -2.34 2.37 4.83
N THR A 84 -2.57 1.06 5.05
CA THR A 84 -1.92 0.31 6.14
C THR A 84 -0.40 0.27 5.99
N PHE A 85 0.10 0.16 4.75
CA PHE A 85 1.53 0.29 4.47
C PHE A 85 2.09 1.64 4.90
N ILE A 86 1.44 2.71 4.46
CA ILE A 86 1.87 4.08 4.75
C ILE A 86 1.90 4.33 6.25
N ASP A 87 0.92 3.83 6.99
CA ASP A 87 0.87 3.95 8.46
C ASP A 87 1.99 3.19 9.17
N GLY A 88 2.44 2.09 8.56
CA GLY A 88 3.49 1.22 9.10
C GLY A 88 4.91 1.57 8.66
N ILE A 89 5.12 2.61 7.84
CA ILE A 89 6.46 3.03 7.40
C ILE A 89 7.35 3.33 8.62
N SER A 90 8.42 2.58 8.76
CA SER A 90 9.37 2.69 9.86
C SER A 90 10.80 3.02 9.43
N THR A 91 11.11 2.85 8.14
CA THR A 91 12.43 3.10 7.58
C THR A 91 12.38 4.09 6.42
N LYS A 92 13.52 4.73 6.19
CA LYS A 92 13.66 5.64 5.06
C LYS A 92 13.57 4.92 3.73
N GLU A 93 14.03 3.68 3.65
CA GLU A 93 13.96 2.87 2.45
C GLU A 93 12.51 2.60 2.03
N GLU A 94 11.65 2.21 2.97
CA GLU A 94 10.22 2.05 2.72
C GLU A 94 9.56 3.35 2.25
N GLU A 95 9.91 4.47 2.92
CA GLU A 95 9.42 5.79 2.55
C GLU A 95 9.83 6.18 1.13
N ASP A 96 11.09 5.94 0.75
CA ASP A 96 11.63 6.29 -0.56
C ASP A 96 11.01 5.42 -1.67
N VAL A 97 10.79 4.12 -1.43
CA VAL A 97 10.12 3.21 -2.38
C VAL A 97 8.67 3.66 -2.62
N ILE A 98 7.88 3.87 -1.57
CA ILE A 98 6.47 4.26 -1.72
C ILE A 98 6.33 5.63 -2.39
N LYS A 99 7.21 6.59 -2.06
CA LYS A 99 7.24 7.91 -2.71
C LYS A 99 7.57 7.82 -4.18
N ARG A 100 8.53 6.98 -4.57
CA ARG A 100 8.91 6.75 -5.96
C ARG A 100 7.73 6.21 -6.75
N ILE A 101 7.05 5.21 -6.21
CA ILE A 101 5.88 4.59 -6.86
C ILE A 101 4.76 5.62 -7.02
N ILE A 102 4.39 6.34 -5.95
CA ILE A 102 3.33 7.35 -5.98
C ILE A 102 3.68 8.49 -6.94
N LYS A 103 4.93 8.97 -6.93
CA LYS A 103 5.38 10.03 -7.84
C LYS A 103 5.27 9.63 -9.31
N GLY A 104 5.62 8.39 -9.64
CA GLY A 104 5.52 7.85 -11.01
C GLY A 104 4.08 7.71 -11.51
N ASN A 105 3.11 7.62 -10.60
CA ASN A 105 1.69 7.38 -10.90
C ASN A 105 0.77 8.53 -10.44
N LEU A 106 1.35 9.69 -10.13
CA LEU A 106 0.67 10.78 -9.44
C LEU A 106 -0.61 11.24 -10.12
N LEU A 107 -0.55 11.47 -11.43
CA LEU A 107 -1.70 11.95 -12.22
C LEU A 107 -2.85 10.94 -12.15
N ASP A 108 -2.54 9.69 -12.43
CA ASP A 108 -3.51 8.61 -12.45
C ASP A 108 -4.18 8.40 -11.08
N LEU A 109 -3.42 8.56 -10.00
CA LEU A 109 -3.92 8.48 -8.63
C LEU A 109 -4.77 9.70 -8.22
N SER A 110 -4.44 10.91 -8.72
CA SER A 110 -5.10 12.16 -8.32
C SER A 110 -6.56 12.26 -8.79
N PHE A 111 -6.92 11.58 -9.87
CA PHE A 111 -8.28 11.59 -10.43
C PHE A 111 -9.20 10.50 -9.87
N ASN A 112 -8.74 9.72 -8.90
CA ASN A 112 -9.56 8.66 -8.31
C ASN A 112 -9.78 8.92 -6.80
N SER A 113 -11.03 8.87 -6.35
CA SER A 113 -11.41 9.16 -4.97
C SER A 113 -10.72 8.24 -3.95
N ASN A 114 -10.61 6.93 -4.22
CA ASN A 114 -9.95 5.99 -3.32
C ASN A 114 -8.44 6.26 -3.25
N ALA A 115 -7.80 6.51 -4.39
CA ALA A 115 -6.37 6.77 -4.47
C ALA A 115 -5.97 8.12 -3.87
N THR A 116 -6.85 9.13 -3.90
CA THR A 116 -6.61 10.43 -3.26
C THR A 116 -6.38 10.29 -1.76
N HIS A 117 -7.06 9.35 -1.08
CA HIS A 117 -6.82 9.08 0.33
C HIS A 117 -5.41 8.58 0.62
N ILE A 118 -4.81 7.82 -0.31
CA ILE A 118 -3.41 7.36 -0.20
C ILE A 118 -2.45 8.56 -0.21
N ILE A 119 -2.68 9.49 -1.14
CA ILE A 119 -1.88 10.71 -1.25
C ILE A 119 -1.99 11.53 0.05
N GLN A 120 -3.21 11.76 0.51
CA GLN A 120 -3.47 12.48 1.77
C GLN A 120 -2.78 11.81 2.97
N ARG A 121 -2.86 10.47 3.05
CA ARG A 121 -2.24 9.69 4.13
C ARG A 121 -0.72 9.82 4.13
N LEU A 122 -0.10 9.66 2.96
CA LEU A 122 1.35 9.85 2.82
C LEU A 122 1.78 11.24 3.26
N LEU A 123 1.03 12.26 2.88
CA LEU A 123 1.32 13.65 3.23
C LEU A 123 1.17 13.91 4.74
N SER A 124 0.23 13.27 5.40
CA SER A 124 0.04 13.38 6.86
C SER A 124 1.16 12.69 7.64
N ASN A 125 1.72 11.59 7.12
CA ASN A 125 2.78 10.82 7.78
C ASN A 125 4.18 11.42 7.55
N ILE A 126 4.35 12.26 6.53
CA ILE A 126 5.61 12.97 6.30
C ILE A 126 5.71 14.13 7.29
N THR A 127 6.53 13.95 8.32
CA THR A 127 6.74 14.92 9.40
C THR A 127 7.03 16.36 8.95
N THR A 128 6.66 17.29 9.78
CA THR A 128 6.54 18.75 9.69
C THR A 128 7.63 19.54 8.93
N ASN A 129 8.83 19.00 8.75
CA ASN A 129 9.91 19.68 8.02
C ASN A 129 9.80 19.58 6.49
N LYS A 130 8.85 18.82 5.97
CA LYS A 130 8.68 18.54 4.53
C LYS A 130 7.43 19.18 3.92
N ARG A 131 6.79 20.15 4.60
CA ARG A 131 5.69 20.96 4.03
C ARG A 131 6.05 21.58 2.67
N LYS A 132 7.34 21.85 2.41
CA LYS A 132 7.80 22.32 1.09
C LYS A 132 7.54 21.32 -0.04
N TYR A 133 7.55 20.01 0.24
CA TYR A 133 7.21 18.99 -0.76
C TYR A 133 5.70 18.93 -1.02
N LEU A 134 4.87 19.18 0.01
CA LEU A 134 3.42 19.31 -0.10
C LEU A 134 3.03 20.44 -1.06
N VAL A 135 3.62 21.62 -0.86
CA VAL A 135 3.36 22.77 -1.70
C VAL A 135 3.80 22.51 -3.15
N LYS A 136 4.99 21.91 -3.36
CA LYS A 136 5.44 21.51 -4.70
C LYS A 136 4.50 20.46 -5.33
N PHE A 137 3.99 19.52 -4.55
CA PHE A 137 3.10 18.48 -5.00
C PHE A 137 1.73 19.04 -5.42
N TYR A 138 1.15 19.93 -4.60
CA TYR A 138 -0.06 20.68 -4.94
C TYR A 138 0.13 21.60 -6.15
N PHE A 139 1.26 22.30 -6.24
CA PHE A 139 1.59 23.11 -7.41
C PHE A 139 1.73 22.28 -8.68
N LEU A 140 2.29 21.06 -8.59
CA LEU A 140 2.41 20.15 -9.73
C LEU A 140 1.03 19.69 -10.22
N ILE A 141 0.13 19.34 -9.30
CA ILE A 141 -1.26 18.99 -9.63
C ILE A 141 -2.00 20.21 -10.21
N CYS A 142 -1.91 21.37 -9.57
CA CYS A 142 -2.57 22.58 -10.05
C CYS A 142 -2.03 23.06 -11.40
N SER A 143 -0.71 23.02 -11.62
CA SER A 143 -0.11 23.41 -12.89
C SER A 143 -0.46 22.48 -14.05
N TYR A 144 -0.80 21.23 -13.76
CA TYR A 144 -1.27 20.27 -14.76
C TYR A 144 -2.75 20.48 -15.08
N LEU A 145 -3.59 20.73 -14.05
CA LEU A 145 -5.02 21.02 -14.22
C LEU A 145 -5.28 22.34 -14.99
N VAL A 146 -4.36 23.28 -14.93
CA VAL A 146 -4.47 24.56 -15.67
C VAL A 146 -4.01 24.43 -17.13
N ARG A 147 -3.26 23.36 -17.48
CA ARG A 147 -2.76 23.12 -18.85
C ARG A 147 -3.63 22.18 -19.70
N THR A 148 -4.65 21.57 -19.08
CA THR A 148 -5.69 20.78 -19.76
C THR A 148 -6.98 21.56 -19.87
#